data_38370937f5238132b05409ebccc2f199
#
_entry.id   38370937f5238132b05409ebccc2f199
#
_cell.length_a   1.000
_cell.length_b   1.000
_cell.length_c   1.000
_cell.angle_alpha   90.00
_cell.angle_beta   90.00
_cell.angle_gamma   90.00
#
_symmetry.space_group_name_H-M   'P 1'
#
loop_
_entity.id
_entity.type
_entity.pdbx_description
1 polymer ?
#
loop_
_entity_poly.entity_id
_entity_poly.type
_entity_poly.pdbx_seq_one_letter_code
_entity_poly.pdbx_strand_id
1 'polypeptide(L)'
;MREVLLESRDDRQHVYLPEKCIGCGSCVQICPKGELVIGSVGAVARGLIDKDFIEKKRSGACVLCALCARVCPTGALELRTAGKAEKDESYLNAALQPTTVNDKCVHCGLCVDVCPKSCIEILDRQLAEDGSLRMEGKTIIDLARCVHCGWCAQVCPTGAITYQKPFAGQFFRDDNICQACRTCVHTCPANALFNKEGKAAEMVEKVTHRKDACIYCGACQEACPVRAITVSKSAIIPDMKGKKALEKKLSAPAARPTLTSILKIDEDACLGCGNCVIACPVNALFDPYLAAGHLNELDEKPLLEVLNGTVRVVDQQVCGSCATCSMICPAAAIWLERREVA
;
A
#
# COMPACT_ATOMS: atom_id res chain seq x y z
N MET A 1 -15.82 -12.40 -1.58
CA MET A 1 -15.19 -11.05 -1.67
C MET A 1 -16.15 -10.06 -1.06
N ARG A 2 -15.74 -9.28 -0.06
CA ARG A 2 -16.58 -8.26 0.57
C ARG A 2 -16.80 -7.09 -0.38
N GLU A 3 -18.03 -6.58 -0.44
CA GLU A 3 -18.40 -5.40 -1.21
C GLU A 3 -18.85 -4.29 -0.26
N VAL A 4 -18.39 -3.07 -0.53
CA VAL A 4 -18.79 -1.87 0.20
C VAL A 4 -19.46 -0.91 -0.78
N LEU A 5 -20.74 -0.62 -0.56
CA LEU A 5 -21.45 0.36 -1.35
C LEU A 5 -21.04 1.77 -0.91
N LEU A 6 -20.36 2.50 -1.79
CA LEU A 6 -19.91 3.87 -1.51
C LEU A 6 -20.99 4.91 -1.89
N GLU A 7 -21.70 4.71 -2.98
CA GLU A 7 -22.76 5.61 -3.47
C GLU A 7 -23.76 4.85 -4.32
N SER A 8 -25.01 5.28 -4.32
CA SER A 8 -26.06 4.75 -5.18
C SER A 8 -27.01 5.84 -5.59
N ARG A 9 -27.33 5.92 -6.90
CA ARG A 9 -28.37 6.79 -7.45
C ARG A 9 -29.02 6.09 -8.63
N ASP A 10 -30.32 6.01 -8.62
CA ASP A 10 -31.10 5.30 -9.64
C ASP A 10 -30.55 3.85 -9.79
N ASP A 11 -30.18 3.47 -10.99
CA ASP A 11 -29.63 2.16 -11.33
C ASP A 11 -28.09 2.10 -11.25
N ARG A 12 -27.41 3.22 -10.87
CA ARG A 12 -25.96 3.33 -10.82
C ARG A 12 -25.43 3.21 -9.40
N GLN A 13 -24.39 2.40 -9.23
CA GLN A 13 -23.76 2.11 -7.94
C GLN A 13 -22.24 2.25 -8.04
N HIS A 14 -21.64 2.91 -7.06
CA HIS A 14 -20.20 2.93 -6.86
C HIS A 14 -19.85 1.94 -5.78
N VAL A 15 -19.12 0.88 -6.14
CA VAL A 15 -18.79 -0.24 -5.27
C VAL A 15 -17.28 -0.29 -5.03
N TYR A 16 -16.90 -0.59 -3.81
CA TYR A 16 -15.52 -0.80 -3.39
C TYR A 16 -15.30 -2.26 -2.96
N LEU A 17 -14.22 -2.85 -3.46
CA LEU A 17 -13.78 -4.22 -3.21
C LEU A 17 -12.47 -4.19 -2.40
N PRO A 18 -12.53 -4.19 -1.06
CA PRO A 18 -11.36 -4.00 -0.20
C PRO A 18 -10.23 -4.98 -0.44
N GLU A 19 -10.54 -6.25 -0.72
CA GLU A 19 -9.53 -7.29 -0.92
C GLU A 19 -8.67 -7.07 -2.17
N LYS A 20 -9.16 -6.32 -3.15
CA LYS A 20 -8.39 -5.93 -4.35
C LYS A 20 -7.58 -4.66 -4.13
N CYS A 21 -7.85 -3.88 -3.08
CA CYS A 21 -7.20 -2.60 -2.87
C CYS A 21 -5.76 -2.78 -2.39
N ILE A 22 -4.85 -1.99 -2.95
CA ILE A 22 -3.42 -1.95 -2.58
C ILE A 22 -3.00 -0.66 -1.88
N GLY A 23 -3.94 0.22 -1.52
CA GLY A 23 -3.66 1.47 -0.81
C GLY A 23 -2.87 2.51 -1.63
N CYS A 24 -2.96 2.51 -2.95
CA CYS A 24 -2.13 3.35 -3.84
C CYS A 24 -2.55 4.83 -3.92
N GLY A 25 -3.71 5.21 -3.37
CA GLY A 25 -4.22 6.59 -3.33
C GLY A 25 -4.68 7.18 -4.68
N SER A 26 -4.50 6.48 -5.81
CA SER A 26 -4.80 7.04 -7.15
C SER A 26 -6.26 7.51 -7.30
N CYS A 27 -7.21 6.77 -6.72
CA CYS A 27 -8.63 7.12 -6.73
C CYS A 27 -8.94 8.40 -5.94
N VAL A 28 -8.23 8.63 -4.85
CA VAL A 28 -8.34 9.84 -4.03
C VAL A 28 -7.79 11.04 -4.80
N GLN A 29 -6.60 10.90 -5.38
CA GLN A 29 -5.94 11.95 -6.17
C GLN A 29 -6.77 12.41 -7.36
N ILE A 30 -7.48 11.48 -8.02
CA ILE A 30 -8.24 11.80 -9.23
C ILE A 30 -9.65 12.31 -8.96
N CYS A 31 -10.19 12.10 -7.76
CA CYS A 31 -11.58 12.46 -7.44
C CYS A 31 -11.80 13.96 -7.57
N PRO A 32 -12.65 14.46 -8.53
CA PRO A 32 -12.84 15.89 -8.74
C PRO A 32 -13.61 16.56 -7.60
N LYS A 33 -14.34 15.78 -6.82
CA LYS A 33 -15.13 16.25 -5.68
C LYS A 33 -14.44 16.02 -4.33
N GLY A 34 -13.29 15.31 -4.32
CA GLY A 34 -12.58 15.00 -3.08
C GLY A 34 -13.39 14.12 -2.10
N GLU A 35 -14.31 13.30 -2.61
CA GLU A 35 -15.20 12.45 -1.80
C GLU A 35 -14.51 11.21 -1.22
N LEU A 36 -13.43 10.77 -1.83
CA LEU A 36 -12.67 9.65 -1.33
C LEU A 36 -11.51 10.15 -0.49
N VAL A 37 -11.29 9.49 0.63
CA VAL A 37 -10.12 9.69 1.48
C VAL A 37 -9.35 8.38 1.62
N ILE A 38 -8.03 8.51 1.77
CA ILE A 38 -7.20 7.35 2.04
C ILE A 38 -7.02 7.22 3.55
N GLY A 39 -7.21 6.00 4.04
CA GLY A 39 -7.05 5.67 5.44
C GLY A 39 -5.60 5.53 5.88
N SER A 40 -5.41 4.96 7.05
CA SER A 40 -4.10 4.72 7.66
C SER A 40 -3.38 3.57 6.97
N VAL A 41 -2.87 3.80 5.75
CA VAL A 41 -2.31 2.77 4.87
C VAL A 41 -1.27 1.89 5.58
N GLY A 42 -0.40 2.48 6.39
CA GLY A 42 0.60 1.73 7.14
C GLY A 42 0.02 0.78 8.18
N ALA A 43 -0.98 1.23 8.95
CA ALA A 43 -1.63 0.42 9.97
C ALA A 43 -2.50 -0.69 9.35
N VAL A 44 -3.24 -0.38 8.28
CA VAL A 44 -4.02 -1.37 7.52
C VAL A 44 -3.13 -2.45 6.92
N ALA A 45 -2.02 -2.06 6.28
CA ALA A 45 -1.08 -3.01 5.68
C ALA A 45 -0.40 -3.93 6.71
N ARG A 46 -0.29 -3.48 7.97
CA ARG A 46 0.22 -4.25 9.11
C ARG A 46 -0.84 -5.08 9.83
N GLY A 47 -2.11 -4.99 9.42
CA GLY A 47 -3.22 -5.72 10.02
C GLY A 47 -3.64 -5.20 11.40
N LEU A 48 -3.31 -3.95 11.74
CA LEU A 48 -3.58 -3.34 13.05
C LEU A 48 -4.86 -2.49 13.08
N ILE A 49 -5.47 -2.27 11.93
CA ILE A 49 -6.80 -1.64 11.76
C ILE A 49 -7.55 -2.42 10.68
N ASP A 50 -8.88 -2.45 10.77
CA ASP A 50 -9.75 -3.04 9.76
C ASP A 50 -9.43 -2.56 8.34
N LYS A 51 -9.58 -3.48 7.39
CA LYS A 51 -8.92 -3.57 6.08
C LYS A 51 -9.26 -2.52 5.02
N ASP A 52 -10.00 -1.47 5.32
CA ASP A 52 -10.39 -0.51 4.30
C ASP A 52 -9.35 0.60 4.15
N PHE A 53 -8.60 0.55 3.04
CA PHE A 53 -7.68 1.63 2.68
C PHE A 53 -8.41 2.91 2.25
N ILE A 54 -9.63 2.78 1.70
CA ILE A 54 -10.40 3.89 1.15
C ILE A 54 -11.70 4.05 1.91
N GLU A 55 -12.02 5.29 2.23
CA GLU A 55 -13.27 5.69 2.83
C GLU A 55 -13.94 6.77 1.97
N LYS A 56 -15.26 6.84 2.04
CA LYS A 56 -16.02 7.92 1.42
C LYS A 56 -16.47 8.91 2.48
N LYS A 57 -16.36 10.21 2.19
CA LYS A 57 -16.96 11.25 3.02
C LYS A 57 -18.49 11.15 2.97
N ARG A 58 -19.15 11.60 4.04
CA ARG A 58 -20.63 11.58 4.13
C ARG A 58 -21.31 12.74 3.38
N SER A 59 -20.55 13.59 2.66
CA SER A 59 -21.08 14.80 2.03
C SER A 59 -22.07 14.56 0.88
N GLY A 60 -22.10 13.34 0.31
CA GLY A 60 -22.99 12.98 -0.79
C GLY A 60 -22.68 13.68 -2.14
N ALA A 61 -21.53 14.32 -2.28
CA ALA A 61 -21.16 15.08 -3.47
C ALA A 61 -20.57 14.20 -4.60
N CYS A 62 -20.53 12.87 -4.44
CA CYS A 62 -20.11 11.96 -5.49
C CYS A 62 -21.03 12.05 -6.71
N VAL A 63 -20.46 12.29 -7.88
CA VAL A 63 -21.21 12.46 -9.15
C VAL A 63 -21.20 11.21 -10.03
N LEU A 64 -20.73 10.07 -9.51
CA LEU A 64 -20.68 8.80 -10.22
C LEU A 64 -19.95 8.88 -11.59
N CYS A 65 -18.86 9.67 -11.67
CA CYS A 65 -18.13 9.94 -12.93
C CYS A 65 -17.17 8.81 -13.36
N ALA A 66 -17.05 7.75 -12.58
CA ALA A 66 -16.18 6.59 -12.80
C ALA A 66 -14.65 6.85 -12.83
N LEU A 67 -14.16 8.08 -12.69
CA LEU A 67 -12.71 8.37 -12.79
C LEU A 67 -11.88 7.56 -11.81
N CYS A 68 -12.36 7.38 -10.58
CA CYS A 68 -11.68 6.58 -9.55
C CYS A 68 -11.62 5.08 -9.92
N ALA A 69 -12.65 4.54 -10.54
CA ALA A 69 -12.68 3.17 -11.05
C ALA A 69 -11.73 3.01 -12.25
N ARG A 70 -11.71 4.00 -13.16
CA ARG A 70 -10.87 3.98 -14.37
C ARG A 70 -9.38 3.96 -14.06
N VAL A 71 -8.91 4.66 -13.02
CA VAL A 71 -7.50 4.70 -12.64
C VAL A 71 -7.09 3.59 -11.67
N CYS A 72 -8.01 2.77 -11.23
CA CYS A 72 -7.72 1.70 -10.29
C CYS A 72 -6.97 0.54 -10.97
N PRO A 73 -5.70 0.26 -10.62
CA PRO A 73 -4.90 -0.74 -11.31
C PRO A 73 -5.38 -2.17 -11.04
N THR A 74 -6.07 -2.38 -9.93
CA THR A 74 -6.53 -3.71 -9.48
C THR A 74 -8.03 -3.90 -9.62
N GLY A 75 -8.77 -2.90 -10.13
CA GLY A 75 -10.23 -2.96 -10.20
C GLY A 75 -10.91 -3.04 -8.84
N ALA A 76 -10.29 -2.45 -7.80
CA ALA A 76 -10.87 -2.39 -6.46
C ALA A 76 -12.06 -1.42 -6.35
N LEU A 77 -12.25 -0.54 -7.32
CA LEU A 77 -13.39 0.37 -7.44
C LEU A 77 -14.12 0.07 -8.74
N GLU A 78 -15.40 -0.10 -8.64
CA GLU A 78 -16.29 -0.39 -9.78
C GLU A 78 -17.45 0.61 -9.81
N LEU A 79 -17.79 1.08 -11.01
CA LEU A 79 -19.08 1.67 -11.26
C LEU A 79 -19.95 0.60 -11.90
N ARG A 80 -21.14 0.40 -11.37
CA ARG A 80 -22.13 -0.57 -11.88
C ARG A 80 -23.38 0.15 -12.33
N THR A 81 -23.95 -0.30 -13.44
CA THR A 81 -25.27 0.12 -13.93
C THR A 81 -26.17 -1.12 -14.01
N ALA A 82 -27.33 -1.07 -13.39
CA ALA A 82 -28.24 -2.23 -13.27
C ALA A 82 -27.52 -3.51 -12.77
N GLY A 83 -26.64 -3.37 -11.78
CA GLY A 83 -25.88 -4.46 -11.16
C GLY A 83 -24.67 -4.97 -11.97
N LYS A 84 -24.45 -4.48 -13.19
CA LYS A 84 -23.33 -4.88 -14.06
C LYS A 84 -22.21 -3.86 -13.99
N ALA A 85 -20.97 -4.32 -13.78
CA ALA A 85 -19.80 -3.45 -13.76
C ALA A 85 -19.58 -2.78 -15.13
N GLU A 86 -19.51 -1.45 -15.13
CA GLU A 86 -19.13 -0.68 -16.31
C GLU A 86 -17.61 -0.82 -16.51
N LYS A 87 -17.21 -1.55 -17.55
CA LYS A 87 -15.81 -1.70 -17.95
C LYS A 87 -15.67 -1.51 -19.44
N ASP A 88 -14.83 -0.59 -19.83
CA ASP A 88 -14.42 -0.35 -21.20
C ASP A 88 -12.89 -0.23 -21.27
N GLU A 89 -12.34 -0.02 -22.47
CA GLU A 89 -10.89 0.12 -22.68
C GLU A 89 -10.29 1.34 -21.95
N SER A 90 -11.10 2.29 -21.48
CA SER A 90 -10.63 3.44 -20.71
C SER A 90 -10.31 3.12 -19.24
N TYR A 91 -10.68 1.94 -18.75
CA TYR A 91 -10.30 1.47 -17.41
C TYR A 91 -8.89 0.92 -17.42
N LEU A 92 -8.05 1.40 -16.49
CA LEU A 92 -6.65 0.95 -16.41
C LEU A 92 -6.53 -0.57 -16.29
N ASN A 93 -7.35 -1.19 -15.45
CA ASN A 93 -7.33 -2.64 -15.26
C ASN A 93 -7.84 -3.45 -16.46
N ALA A 94 -8.70 -2.85 -17.32
CA ALA A 94 -9.13 -3.47 -18.56
C ALA A 94 -8.07 -3.31 -19.68
N ALA A 95 -7.31 -2.21 -19.64
CA ALA A 95 -6.27 -1.92 -20.61
C ALA A 95 -4.94 -2.66 -20.35
N LEU A 96 -4.73 -3.11 -19.10
CA LEU A 96 -3.53 -3.89 -18.75
C LEU A 96 -3.54 -5.23 -19.48
N GLN A 97 -2.44 -5.51 -20.17
CA GLN A 97 -2.23 -6.85 -20.73
C GLN A 97 -2.15 -7.86 -19.56
N PRO A 98 -2.91 -8.95 -19.62
CA PRO A 98 -2.88 -9.95 -18.57
C PRO A 98 -1.48 -10.56 -18.45
N THR A 99 -1.09 -10.91 -17.21
CA THR A 99 0.10 -11.73 -17.01
C THR A 99 -0.21 -13.14 -17.52
N THR A 100 0.55 -13.62 -18.49
CA THR A 100 0.30 -14.91 -19.17
C THR A 100 1.51 -15.82 -19.11
N VAL A 101 1.25 -17.11 -19.21
CA VAL A 101 2.26 -18.17 -19.32
C VAL A 101 2.11 -18.84 -20.68
N ASN A 102 3.20 -18.96 -21.43
CA ASN A 102 3.23 -19.61 -22.74
C ASN A 102 3.78 -21.06 -22.64
N ASP A 103 3.84 -21.76 -23.74
CA ASP A 103 4.26 -23.15 -23.92
C ASP A 103 5.73 -23.44 -23.60
N LYS A 104 6.57 -22.42 -23.40
CA LYS A 104 7.95 -22.58 -22.91
C LYS A 104 8.02 -22.88 -21.41
N CYS A 105 6.89 -22.93 -20.72
CA CYS A 105 6.84 -23.21 -19.28
C CYS A 105 7.29 -24.64 -19.00
N VAL A 106 8.25 -24.78 -18.09
CA VAL A 106 8.77 -26.08 -17.63
C VAL A 106 8.25 -26.44 -16.23
N HIS A 107 7.24 -25.75 -15.73
CA HIS A 107 6.57 -25.99 -14.44
C HIS A 107 7.52 -26.13 -13.24
N CYS A 108 8.65 -25.39 -13.25
CA CYS A 108 9.69 -25.48 -12.20
C CYS A 108 9.24 -25.00 -10.82
N GLY A 109 8.26 -24.10 -10.74
CA GLY A 109 7.70 -23.60 -9.47
C GLY A 109 8.30 -22.27 -8.98
N LEU A 110 9.43 -21.80 -9.50
CA LEU A 110 10.09 -20.57 -9.05
C LEU A 110 9.18 -19.35 -9.02
N CYS A 111 8.25 -19.25 -9.98
CA CYS A 111 7.28 -18.15 -10.05
C CYS A 111 6.25 -18.19 -8.91
N VAL A 112 5.94 -19.38 -8.37
CA VAL A 112 5.05 -19.56 -7.21
C VAL A 112 5.74 -19.02 -5.97
N ASP A 113 7.00 -19.42 -5.73
CA ASP A 113 7.75 -19.07 -4.52
C ASP A 113 8.00 -17.56 -4.38
N VAL A 114 8.23 -16.85 -5.49
CA VAL A 114 8.53 -15.40 -5.46
C VAL A 114 7.28 -14.52 -5.51
N CYS A 115 6.09 -15.08 -5.70
CA CYS A 115 4.88 -14.28 -5.89
C CYS A 115 4.44 -13.59 -4.59
N PRO A 116 4.52 -12.23 -4.47
CA PRO A 116 4.18 -11.52 -3.24
C PRO A 116 2.69 -11.55 -2.91
N LYS A 117 1.85 -12.01 -3.87
CA LYS A 117 0.39 -12.12 -3.71
C LYS A 117 -0.08 -13.56 -3.68
N SER A 118 0.83 -14.53 -3.78
CA SER A 118 0.50 -15.97 -3.83
C SER A 118 -0.65 -16.26 -4.81
N CYS A 119 -0.57 -15.65 -6.00
CA CYS A 119 -1.60 -15.75 -7.03
C CYS A 119 -1.22 -16.69 -8.18
N ILE A 120 -0.17 -17.48 -8.02
CA ILE A 120 0.30 -18.44 -9.02
C ILE A 120 0.24 -19.83 -8.42
N GLU A 121 -0.32 -20.77 -9.16
CA GLU A 121 -0.47 -22.15 -8.79
C GLU A 121 -0.07 -23.07 -9.95
N ILE A 122 0.45 -24.25 -9.67
CA ILE A 122 0.72 -25.29 -10.66
C ILE A 122 -0.13 -26.51 -10.31
N LEU A 123 -1.12 -26.78 -11.14
CA LEU A 123 -2.00 -27.93 -11.02
C LEU A 123 -1.35 -29.15 -11.71
N ASP A 124 -1.66 -30.34 -11.22
CA ASP A 124 -1.27 -31.62 -11.81
C ASP A 124 0.24 -31.74 -12.10
N ARG A 125 1.06 -31.20 -11.19
CA ARG A 125 2.52 -31.17 -11.34
C ARG A 125 3.11 -32.54 -11.10
N GLN A 126 3.65 -33.16 -12.15
CA GLN A 126 4.26 -34.50 -12.12
C GLN A 126 5.43 -34.62 -13.10
N LEU A 127 6.23 -35.69 -12.96
CA LEU A 127 7.20 -36.06 -13.98
C LEU A 127 6.48 -36.64 -15.18
N ALA A 128 6.99 -36.37 -16.38
CA ALA A 128 6.45 -36.95 -17.60
C ALA A 128 6.52 -38.48 -17.57
N GLU A 129 5.46 -39.16 -18.01
CA GLU A 129 5.36 -40.63 -18.02
C GLU A 129 6.22 -41.27 -19.09
N ASP A 130 6.77 -40.49 -20.02
CA ASP A 130 7.63 -40.95 -21.14
C ASP A 130 9.08 -41.27 -20.71
N GLY A 131 9.39 -41.22 -19.41
CA GLY A 131 10.73 -41.47 -18.86
C GLY A 131 11.69 -40.31 -19.01
N SER A 132 11.26 -39.16 -19.54
CA SER A 132 12.04 -37.94 -19.56
C SER A 132 12.03 -37.27 -18.18
N LEU A 133 13.08 -36.47 -17.87
CA LEU A 133 13.14 -35.68 -16.64
C LEU A 133 12.37 -34.32 -16.79
N ARG A 134 11.31 -34.32 -17.61
CA ARG A 134 10.47 -33.16 -17.84
C ARG A 134 9.34 -33.11 -16.84
N MET A 135 9.08 -31.91 -16.28
CA MET A 135 7.90 -31.67 -15.46
C MET A 135 6.71 -31.31 -16.36
N GLU A 136 5.58 -31.95 -16.11
CA GLU A 136 4.28 -31.61 -16.69
C GLU A 136 3.40 -30.93 -15.66
N GLY A 137 2.37 -30.23 -16.11
CA GLY A 137 1.43 -29.54 -15.24
C GLY A 137 0.75 -28.37 -15.94
N LYS A 138 -0.07 -27.63 -15.19
CA LYS A 138 -0.76 -26.43 -15.68
C LYS A 138 -0.50 -25.28 -14.73
N THR A 139 0.30 -24.29 -15.17
CA THR A 139 0.55 -23.07 -14.40
C THR A 139 -0.60 -22.09 -14.59
N ILE A 140 -1.26 -21.69 -13.51
CA ILE A 140 -2.41 -20.79 -13.48
C ILE A 140 -2.04 -19.54 -12.72
N ILE A 141 -2.49 -18.38 -13.21
CA ILE A 141 -2.33 -17.08 -12.54
C ILE A 141 -3.71 -16.51 -12.24
N ASP A 142 -4.00 -16.29 -10.95
CA ASP A 142 -5.19 -15.55 -10.52
C ASP A 142 -5.00 -14.05 -10.78
N LEU A 143 -5.54 -13.60 -11.90
CA LEU A 143 -5.45 -12.20 -12.34
C LEU A 143 -6.19 -11.23 -11.41
N ALA A 144 -7.16 -11.69 -10.62
CA ALA A 144 -7.85 -10.85 -9.66
C ALA A 144 -6.97 -10.43 -8.47
N ARG A 145 -5.94 -11.23 -8.15
CA ARG A 145 -4.97 -10.97 -7.09
C ARG A 145 -3.63 -10.45 -7.63
N CYS A 146 -3.36 -10.63 -8.92
CA CYS A 146 -2.11 -10.23 -9.53
C CYS A 146 -1.96 -8.70 -9.55
N VAL A 147 -0.81 -8.18 -9.08
CA VAL A 147 -0.47 -6.75 -9.09
C VAL A 147 0.50 -6.38 -10.21
N HIS A 148 0.76 -7.28 -11.14
CA HIS A 148 1.61 -7.09 -12.32
C HIS A 148 3.03 -6.60 -12.00
N CYS A 149 3.65 -7.08 -10.90
CA CYS A 149 4.97 -6.65 -10.46
C CYS A 149 6.13 -7.19 -11.30
N GLY A 150 5.93 -8.34 -11.97
CA GLY A 150 6.92 -8.95 -12.84
C GLY A 150 7.94 -9.87 -12.15
N TRP A 151 7.86 -10.12 -10.84
CA TRP A 151 8.76 -11.06 -10.16
C TRP A 151 8.80 -12.44 -10.81
N CYS A 152 7.64 -12.98 -11.15
CA CYS A 152 7.53 -14.29 -11.80
C CYS A 152 8.26 -14.36 -13.15
N ALA A 153 8.23 -13.28 -13.92
CA ALA A 153 8.95 -13.19 -15.20
C ALA A 153 10.47 -13.07 -15.01
N GLN A 154 10.93 -12.35 -13.98
CA GLN A 154 12.36 -12.18 -13.68
C GLN A 154 13.05 -13.49 -13.28
N VAL A 155 12.35 -14.37 -12.56
CA VAL A 155 12.91 -15.67 -12.12
C VAL A 155 12.64 -16.80 -13.10
N CYS A 156 11.86 -16.55 -14.16
CA CYS A 156 11.52 -17.59 -15.14
C CYS A 156 12.72 -17.95 -16.02
N PRO A 157 13.27 -19.17 -15.90
CA PRO A 157 14.49 -19.55 -16.64
C PRO A 157 14.27 -19.69 -18.15
N THR A 158 13.01 -19.88 -18.56
CA THR A 158 12.66 -20.07 -19.98
C THR A 158 12.02 -18.82 -20.62
N GLY A 159 11.78 -17.76 -19.83
CA GLY A 159 11.08 -16.56 -20.31
C GLY A 159 9.62 -16.85 -20.70
N ALA A 160 8.99 -17.84 -20.08
CA ALA A 160 7.62 -18.24 -20.41
C ALA A 160 6.55 -17.26 -19.95
N ILE A 161 6.89 -16.27 -19.09
CA ILE A 161 5.92 -15.36 -18.49
C ILE A 161 6.04 -13.97 -19.09
N THR A 162 4.93 -13.45 -19.58
CA THR A 162 4.80 -12.06 -20.05
C THR A 162 3.91 -11.27 -19.10
N TYR A 163 4.19 -9.98 -18.92
CA TYR A 163 3.44 -9.09 -18.05
C TYR A 163 3.58 -7.63 -18.49
N GLN A 164 2.66 -6.79 -18.03
CA GLN A 164 2.71 -5.35 -18.20
C GLN A 164 2.49 -4.67 -16.85
N LYS A 165 3.33 -3.70 -16.48
CA LYS A 165 3.16 -2.92 -15.24
C LYS A 165 2.03 -1.90 -15.39
N PRO A 166 1.23 -1.63 -14.33
CA PRO A 166 0.13 -0.67 -14.39
C PRO A 166 0.61 0.78 -14.46
N PHE A 167 1.80 1.07 -13.94
CA PHE A 167 2.37 2.40 -13.93
C PHE A 167 3.83 2.38 -14.37
N ALA A 168 4.23 3.44 -15.07
CA ALA A 168 5.62 3.85 -15.22
C ALA A 168 5.89 5.01 -14.26
N GLY A 169 7.14 5.17 -13.79
CA GLY A 169 7.42 6.27 -12.88
C GLY A 169 8.82 6.27 -12.28
N GLN A 170 8.96 7.07 -11.23
CA GLN A 170 10.19 7.19 -10.46
C GLN A 170 9.86 7.12 -8.98
N PHE A 171 10.75 6.50 -8.23
CA PHE A 171 10.73 6.43 -6.78
C PHE A 171 11.90 7.24 -6.24
N PHE A 172 11.62 8.10 -5.29
CA PHE A 172 12.62 8.88 -4.56
C PHE A 172 12.38 8.70 -3.05
N ARG A 173 13.45 8.58 -2.29
CA ARG A 173 13.46 8.59 -0.83
C ARG A 173 14.50 9.58 -0.33
N ASP A 174 14.06 10.48 0.54
CA ASP A 174 14.97 11.37 1.27
C ASP A 174 15.52 10.63 2.50
N ASP A 175 16.81 10.31 2.47
CA ASP A 175 17.47 9.58 3.53
C ASP A 175 17.72 10.42 4.79
N ASN A 176 17.67 11.76 4.69
CA ASN A 176 17.77 12.64 5.85
C ASN A 176 16.49 12.62 6.68
N ILE A 177 15.33 12.51 6.01
CA ILE A 177 14.01 12.45 6.65
C ILE A 177 13.65 11.01 7.06
N CYS A 178 14.11 9.99 6.31
CA CYS A 178 13.76 8.59 6.53
C CYS A 178 14.26 8.08 7.89
N GLN A 179 13.34 7.59 8.73
CA GLN A 179 13.61 7.05 10.07
C GLN A 179 13.68 5.50 10.10
N ALA A 180 13.80 4.84 8.96
CA ALA A 180 13.91 3.37 8.84
C ALA A 180 12.78 2.57 9.54
N CYS A 181 11.60 3.15 9.73
CA CYS A 181 10.46 2.55 10.47
C CYS A 181 9.82 1.34 9.76
N ARG A 182 10.27 1.00 8.54
CA ARG A 182 9.85 -0.15 7.72
C ARG A 182 8.36 -0.17 7.30
N THR A 183 7.58 0.85 7.59
CA THR A 183 6.16 0.90 7.19
C THR A 183 5.99 0.71 5.68
N CYS A 184 6.83 1.35 4.87
CA CYS A 184 6.82 1.22 3.41
C CYS A 184 7.15 -0.21 2.91
N VAL A 185 7.97 -0.96 3.66
CA VAL A 185 8.28 -2.36 3.35
C VAL A 185 7.05 -3.24 3.52
N HIS A 186 6.37 -3.13 4.67
CA HIS A 186 5.14 -3.88 4.96
C HIS A 186 3.98 -3.50 4.01
N THR A 187 3.97 -2.26 3.53
CA THR A 187 2.89 -1.76 2.66
C THR A 187 3.08 -2.14 1.19
N CYS A 188 4.30 -2.46 0.76
CA CYS A 188 4.58 -2.66 -0.66
C CYS A 188 3.87 -3.90 -1.23
N PRO A 189 2.89 -3.75 -2.14
CA PRO A 189 2.14 -4.89 -2.68
C PRO A 189 2.98 -5.78 -3.60
N ALA A 190 4.13 -5.26 -4.07
CA ALA A 190 5.05 -5.92 -4.99
C ALA A 190 6.33 -6.41 -4.30
N ASN A 191 6.47 -6.28 -2.97
CA ASN A 191 7.70 -6.56 -2.23
C ASN A 191 8.96 -5.92 -2.88
N ALA A 192 8.78 -4.73 -3.49
CA ALA A 192 9.85 -4.00 -4.15
C ALA A 192 10.70 -3.17 -3.16
N LEU A 193 10.28 -3.08 -1.90
CA LEU A 193 11.01 -2.42 -0.80
C LEU A 193 11.35 -3.47 0.25
N PHE A 194 12.60 -3.49 0.69
CA PHE A 194 13.08 -4.45 1.68
C PHE A 194 14.27 -3.89 2.45
N ASN A 195 14.60 -4.51 3.58
CA ASN A 195 15.82 -4.22 4.33
C ASN A 195 16.85 -5.29 4.02
N LYS A 196 18.07 -4.88 3.70
CA LYS A 196 19.19 -5.79 3.65
C LYS A 196 19.56 -6.21 5.08
N GLU A 197 19.88 -7.47 5.26
CA GLU A 197 20.54 -7.93 6.46
C GLU A 197 21.99 -7.44 6.42
N GLY A 198 22.45 -6.82 7.51
CA GLY A 198 23.83 -6.40 7.71
C GLY A 198 24.48 -7.19 8.82
N LYS A 199 25.81 -7.28 8.79
CA LYS A 199 26.59 -7.79 9.92
C LYS A 199 26.59 -6.78 11.06
N ALA A 200 26.90 -7.21 12.27
CA ALA A 200 27.07 -6.30 13.40
C ALA A 200 28.06 -5.17 13.04
N ALA A 201 27.68 -3.92 13.32
CA ALA A 201 28.42 -2.70 13.00
C ALA A 201 28.55 -2.36 11.50
N GLU A 202 27.87 -3.08 10.60
CA GLU A 202 27.80 -2.73 9.18
C GLU A 202 26.75 -1.66 8.95
N MET A 203 27.14 -0.58 8.28
CA MET A 203 26.18 0.45 7.81
C MET A 203 25.45 -0.06 6.58
N VAL A 204 24.19 -0.45 6.76
CA VAL A 204 23.33 -0.88 5.66
C VAL A 204 22.35 0.23 5.27
N GLU A 205 21.88 0.17 4.03
CA GLU A 205 20.86 1.06 3.49
C GLU A 205 19.56 0.97 4.33
N LYS A 206 18.99 2.11 4.74
CA LYS A 206 17.78 2.18 5.58
C LYS A 206 16.61 1.37 4.99
N VAL A 207 16.40 1.46 3.68
CA VAL A 207 15.44 0.66 2.90
C VAL A 207 15.98 0.51 1.49
N THR A 208 16.07 -0.69 0.98
CA THR A 208 16.51 -0.96 -0.40
C THR A 208 15.31 -0.96 -1.33
N HIS A 209 15.45 -0.32 -2.49
CA HIS A 209 14.43 -0.26 -3.54
C HIS A 209 14.84 -1.11 -4.75
N ARG A 210 13.99 -2.06 -5.12
CA ARG A 210 14.16 -2.88 -6.32
C ARG A 210 13.29 -2.33 -7.46
N LYS A 211 13.93 -1.60 -8.35
CA LYS A 211 13.30 -0.90 -9.47
C LYS A 211 12.52 -1.84 -10.38
N ASP A 212 13.07 -3.03 -10.64
CA ASP A 212 12.47 -3.99 -11.57
C ASP A 212 11.16 -4.61 -11.06
N ALA A 213 11.00 -4.72 -9.75
CA ALA A 213 9.77 -5.20 -9.12
C ALA A 213 8.76 -4.08 -8.82
N CYS A 214 9.23 -2.83 -8.76
CA CYS A 214 8.37 -1.69 -8.44
C CYS A 214 7.32 -1.44 -9.52
N ILE A 215 6.05 -1.32 -9.09
CA ILE A 215 4.92 -0.96 -9.97
C ILE A 215 4.56 0.53 -9.88
N TYR A 216 5.34 1.32 -9.18
CA TYR A 216 5.17 2.77 -8.99
C TYR A 216 3.78 3.19 -8.53
N CYS A 217 3.08 2.35 -7.75
CA CYS A 217 1.71 2.60 -7.32
C CYS A 217 1.57 3.75 -6.32
N GLY A 218 2.61 4.03 -5.50
CA GLY A 218 2.61 5.09 -4.50
C GLY A 218 2.11 4.66 -3.11
N ALA A 219 1.73 3.41 -2.87
CA ALA A 219 1.27 2.96 -1.55
C ALA A 219 2.29 3.22 -0.42
N CYS A 220 3.59 3.08 -0.71
CA CYS A 220 4.65 3.41 0.23
C CYS A 220 4.74 4.91 0.57
N GLN A 221 4.41 5.79 -0.37
CA GLN A 221 4.31 7.24 -0.15
C GLN A 221 3.15 7.56 0.79
N GLU A 222 1.96 6.98 0.54
CA GLU A 222 0.78 7.15 1.39
C GLU A 222 0.99 6.60 2.81
N ALA A 223 1.78 5.54 2.94
CA ALA A 223 2.08 4.92 4.23
C ALA A 223 3.21 5.60 5.01
N CYS A 224 4.01 6.46 4.39
CA CYS A 224 5.19 7.04 5.03
C CYS A 224 4.80 8.11 6.08
N PRO A 225 5.00 7.87 7.39
CA PRO A 225 4.56 8.79 8.43
C PRO A 225 5.31 10.12 8.43
N VAL A 226 6.55 10.11 7.94
CA VAL A 226 7.45 11.27 7.88
C VAL A 226 7.61 11.83 6.46
N ARG A 227 6.88 11.28 5.47
CA ARG A 227 6.88 11.73 4.06
C ARG A 227 8.24 11.76 3.38
N ALA A 228 9.11 10.87 3.79
CA ALA A 228 10.42 10.69 3.16
C ALA A 228 10.34 10.10 1.75
N ILE A 229 9.18 9.61 1.29
CA ILE A 229 9.02 8.92 0.00
C ILE A 229 8.14 9.75 -0.92
N THR A 230 8.62 9.92 -2.15
CA THR A 230 7.86 10.51 -3.27
C THR A 230 7.86 9.54 -4.45
N VAL A 231 6.69 9.30 -5.02
CA VAL A 231 6.52 8.46 -6.21
C VAL A 231 5.82 9.27 -7.28
N SER A 232 6.55 9.60 -8.35
CA SER A 232 5.93 10.09 -9.58
C SER A 232 5.44 8.90 -10.41
N LYS A 233 4.22 8.98 -10.95
CA LYS A 233 3.64 7.89 -11.74
C LYS A 233 2.81 8.40 -12.90
N SER A 234 2.92 7.70 -14.03
CA SER A 234 2.03 7.81 -15.18
C SER A 234 1.30 6.48 -15.36
N ALA A 235 -0.02 6.53 -15.52
CA ALA A 235 -0.79 5.33 -15.78
C ALA A 235 -0.62 4.89 -17.26
N ILE A 236 -0.50 3.58 -17.50
CA ILE A 236 -0.60 2.99 -18.82
C ILE A 236 -2.09 2.89 -19.17
N ILE A 237 -2.69 4.03 -19.51
CA ILE A 237 -4.09 4.10 -19.91
C ILE A 237 -4.12 4.27 -21.44
N PRO A 238 -5.08 3.64 -22.15
CA PRO A 238 -5.33 3.92 -23.56
C PRO A 238 -5.54 5.42 -23.78
N ASP A 239 -5.34 5.88 -25.00
CA ASP A 239 -5.45 7.30 -25.31
C ASP A 239 -6.89 7.75 -25.09
N MET A 240 -7.13 8.47 -23.99
CA MET A 240 -8.43 8.99 -23.61
C MET A 240 -8.44 10.51 -23.55
N LYS A 241 -9.58 11.12 -23.85
CA LYS A 241 -9.74 12.55 -23.73
C LYS A 241 -9.45 13.01 -22.29
N GLY A 242 -8.47 13.88 -22.12
CA GLY A 242 -8.05 14.37 -20.80
C GLY A 242 -6.89 13.61 -20.14
N LYS A 243 -6.26 12.64 -20.81
CA LYS A 243 -5.12 11.84 -20.31
C LYS A 243 -4.03 12.70 -19.66
N LYS A 244 -3.59 13.78 -20.32
CA LYS A 244 -2.54 14.67 -19.79
C LYS A 244 -2.92 15.32 -18.45
N ALA A 245 -4.18 15.73 -18.29
CA ALA A 245 -4.67 16.29 -17.03
C ALA A 245 -4.75 15.25 -15.92
N LEU A 246 -5.10 14.01 -16.27
CA LEU A 246 -5.11 12.85 -15.38
C LEU A 246 -3.70 12.53 -14.89
N GLU A 247 -2.75 12.41 -15.80
CA GLU A 247 -1.33 12.13 -15.48
C GLU A 247 -0.72 13.21 -14.59
N LYS A 248 -1.02 14.50 -14.84
CA LYS A 248 -0.60 15.59 -13.97
C LYS A 248 -1.13 15.44 -12.54
N LYS A 249 -2.39 15.01 -12.37
CA LYS A 249 -2.98 14.75 -11.05
C LYS A 249 -2.34 13.53 -10.36
N LEU A 250 -2.10 12.46 -11.09
CA LEU A 250 -1.47 11.24 -10.55
C LEU A 250 -0.01 11.45 -10.15
N SER A 251 0.67 12.40 -10.77
CA SER A 251 2.06 12.76 -10.46
C SER A 251 2.19 13.84 -9.38
N ALA A 252 1.07 14.44 -8.96
CA ALA A 252 1.09 15.43 -7.89
C ALA A 252 1.46 14.78 -6.55
N PRO A 253 2.20 15.48 -5.67
CA PRO A 253 2.42 15.02 -4.31
C PRO A 253 1.09 14.71 -3.63
N ALA A 254 1.04 13.60 -2.89
CA ALA A 254 -0.15 13.26 -2.13
C ALA A 254 -0.50 14.38 -1.14
N ALA A 255 -1.75 14.79 -1.11
CA ALA A 255 -2.26 15.64 -0.04
C ALA A 255 -2.05 14.94 1.31
N ARG A 256 -1.98 15.73 2.41
CA ARG A 256 -1.94 15.10 3.76
C ARG A 256 -3.11 14.13 3.88
N PRO A 257 -2.88 12.83 4.22
CA PRO A 257 -3.99 11.95 4.52
C PRO A 257 -4.84 12.63 5.59
N THR A 258 -6.14 12.66 5.38
CA THR A 258 -7.05 13.00 6.46
C THR A 258 -6.85 11.91 7.50
N LEU A 259 -6.54 12.27 8.75
CA LEU A 259 -6.34 11.29 9.81
C LEU A 259 -7.63 10.48 9.94
N THR A 260 -7.57 9.22 9.57
CA THR A 260 -8.70 8.28 9.67
C THR A 260 -8.58 7.39 10.90
N SER A 261 -7.56 7.60 11.73
CA SER A 261 -7.35 6.87 12.99
C SER A 261 -6.87 7.80 14.09
N ILE A 262 -7.20 7.39 15.34
CA ILE A 262 -6.80 8.07 16.57
C ILE A 262 -5.93 7.10 17.35
N LEU A 263 -4.84 7.61 17.90
CA LEU A 263 -3.98 6.86 18.81
C LEU A 263 -4.62 6.85 20.21
N LYS A 264 -4.76 5.66 20.79
CA LYS A 264 -5.30 5.41 22.14
C LYS A 264 -4.27 4.76 23.02
N ILE A 265 -4.35 5.03 24.30
CA ILE A 265 -3.46 4.47 25.31
C ILE A 265 -4.33 3.98 26.48
N ASP A 266 -4.05 2.78 26.93
CA ASP A 266 -4.51 2.24 28.21
C ASP A 266 -3.45 2.60 29.26
N GLU A 267 -3.77 3.57 30.10
CA GLU A 267 -2.86 4.10 31.12
C GLU A 267 -2.57 3.06 32.22
N ASP A 268 -3.55 2.20 32.53
CA ASP A 268 -3.42 1.16 33.55
C ASP A 268 -2.52 0.01 33.08
N ALA A 269 -2.57 -0.32 31.81
CA ALA A 269 -1.70 -1.34 31.20
C ALA A 269 -0.31 -0.79 30.81
N CYS A 270 -0.16 0.53 30.75
CA CYS A 270 1.09 1.18 30.29
C CYS A 270 2.22 1.02 31.33
N LEU A 271 3.34 0.45 30.89
CA LEU A 271 4.53 0.26 31.73
C LEU A 271 5.44 1.50 31.82
N GLY A 272 5.12 2.59 31.15
CA GLY A 272 5.96 3.79 31.07
C GLY A 272 7.35 3.57 30.48
N CYS A 273 7.58 2.47 29.76
CA CYS A 273 8.89 2.05 29.27
C CYS A 273 9.50 2.95 28.16
N GLY A 274 8.70 3.84 27.54
CA GLY A 274 9.13 4.78 26.52
C GLY A 274 9.43 4.18 25.13
N ASN A 275 9.31 2.87 24.92
CA ASN A 275 9.62 2.23 23.63
C ASN A 275 8.85 2.84 22.47
N CYS A 276 7.56 3.15 22.67
CA CYS A 276 6.72 3.77 21.65
C CYS A 276 7.14 5.22 21.32
N VAL A 277 7.68 5.95 22.29
CA VAL A 277 8.22 7.32 22.13
C VAL A 277 9.46 7.27 21.24
N ILE A 278 10.40 6.39 21.56
CA ILE A 278 11.67 6.21 20.84
C ILE A 278 11.43 5.67 19.41
N ALA A 279 10.55 4.69 19.29
CA ALA A 279 10.28 4.05 18.00
C ALA A 279 9.39 4.90 17.08
N CYS A 280 8.82 5.99 17.58
CA CYS A 280 7.98 6.86 16.77
C CYS A 280 8.81 7.63 15.73
N PRO A 281 8.58 7.38 14.42
CA PRO A 281 9.35 8.07 13.38
C PRO A 281 9.08 9.56 13.31
N VAL A 282 7.93 10.01 13.82
CA VAL A 282 7.59 11.44 13.91
C VAL A 282 8.39 12.09 15.04
N ASN A 283 8.41 11.48 16.24
CA ASN A 283 9.24 11.97 17.34
C ASN A 283 10.71 12.08 16.95
N ALA A 284 11.24 11.09 16.23
CA ALA A 284 12.63 11.07 15.80
C ALA A 284 13.02 12.19 14.82
N LEU A 285 12.03 12.88 14.21
CA LEU A 285 12.28 14.07 13.40
C LEU A 285 12.49 15.33 14.24
N PHE A 286 11.86 15.40 15.42
CA PHE A 286 11.99 16.56 16.30
C PHE A 286 13.32 16.55 17.03
N ASP A 287 13.67 15.43 17.66
CA ASP A 287 14.94 15.28 18.36
C ASP A 287 15.41 13.81 18.40
N PRO A 288 16.60 13.49 17.88
CA PRO A 288 17.18 12.17 18.00
C PRO A 288 17.49 11.76 19.45
N TYR A 289 17.56 12.72 20.39
CA TYR A 289 17.80 12.48 21.82
C TYR A 289 16.53 12.32 22.65
N LEU A 290 15.34 12.45 22.09
CA LEU A 290 14.07 12.12 22.76
C LEU A 290 14.10 10.76 23.46
N ALA A 291 14.86 9.82 22.90
CA ALA A 291 15.16 8.53 23.47
C ALA A 291 15.86 8.58 24.83
N ALA A 292 16.60 9.64 25.10
CA ALA A 292 17.42 9.77 26.32
C ALA A 292 16.75 10.58 27.46
N GLY A 293 15.49 10.96 27.29
CA GLY A 293 14.72 11.62 28.35
C GLY A 293 14.90 13.15 28.44
N HIS A 294 15.43 13.80 27.40
CA HIS A 294 15.62 15.27 27.33
C HIS A 294 14.35 16.03 26.89
N LEU A 295 13.17 15.56 27.26
CA LEU A 295 11.87 16.15 26.83
C LEU A 295 11.61 17.58 27.28
N ASN A 296 12.31 18.04 28.34
CA ASN A 296 12.08 19.36 28.90
C ASN A 296 12.79 20.50 28.14
N GLU A 297 13.64 20.17 27.16
CA GLU A 297 14.47 21.13 26.43
C GLU A 297 13.98 21.36 25.01
N LEU A 298 12.82 20.76 24.63
CA LEU A 298 12.30 20.86 23.25
C LEU A 298 11.43 22.11 23.07
N ASP A 299 11.76 22.92 22.09
CA ASP A 299 10.93 24.05 21.63
C ASP A 299 9.64 23.58 20.96
N GLU A 300 9.66 22.36 20.37
CA GLU A 300 8.51 21.74 19.68
C GLU A 300 8.01 20.54 20.48
N LYS A 301 6.67 20.39 20.51
CA LYS A 301 6.02 19.28 21.21
C LYS A 301 6.12 17.98 20.41
N PRO A 302 6.59 16.87 20.99
CA PRO A 302 6.59 15.57 20.33
C PRO A 302 5.16 15.05 20.17
N LEU A 303 4.99 14.03 19.32
CA LEU A 303 3.71 13.29 19.23
C LEU A 303 3.40 12.52 20.51
N LEU A 304 4.41 11.82 21.04
CA LEU A 304 4.34 10.99 22.22
C LEU A 304 5.40 11.40 23.25
N GLU A 305 5.04 11.40 24.51
CA GLU A 305 5.97 11.58 25.60
C GLU A 305 5.63 10.64 26.77
N VAL A 306 6.60 10.39 27.65
CA VAL A 306 6.36 9.73 28.96
C VAL A 306 6.21 10.80 30.04
N LEU A 307 5.11 10.79 30.74
CA LEU A 307 4.86 11.68 31.87
C LEU A 307 4.31 10.88 33.05
N ASN A 308 4.88 11.05 34.24
CA ASN A 308 4.46 10.38 35.47
C ASN A 308 4.35 8.84 35.33
N GLY A 309 5.24 8.23 34.57
CA GLY A 309 5.30 6.77 34.40
C GLY A 309 4.34 6.20 33.35
N THR A 310 3.60 7.04 32.63
CA THR A 310 2.72 6.62 31.53
C THR A 310 3.02 7.40 30.26
N VAL A 311 2.71 6.82 29.11
CA VAL A 311 2.82 7.49 27.81
C VAL A 311 1.55 8.30 27.56
N ARG A 312 1.70 9.50 27.02
CA ARG A 312 0.57 10.30 26.55
C ARG A 312 0.75 10.78 25.11
N VAL A 313 -0.35 11.02 24.44
CA VAL A 313 -0.38 11.66 23.09
C VAL A 313 -0.42 13.16 23.29
N VAL A 314 0.60 13.87 22.84
CA VAL A 314 0.71 15.33 22.95
C VAL A 314 0.03 16.02 21.78
N ASP A 315 0.35 15.59 20.54
CA ASP A 315 -0.26 16.13 19.34
C ASP A 315 -0.71 15.01 18.37
N GLN A 316 -1.96 14.64 18.47
CA GLN A 316 -2.57 13.63 17.59
C GLN A 316 -2.51 14.01 16.10
N GLN A 317 -2.46 15.30 15.75
CA GLN A 317 -2.58 15.76 14.36
C GLN A 317 -1.34 15.44 13.52
N VAL A 318 -0.17 15.33 14.16
CA VAL A 318 1.08 15.00 13.48
C VAL A 318 1.28 13.49 13.31
N CYS A 319 0.40 12.67 13.89
CA CYS A 319 0.47 11.21 13.79
C CYS A 319 0.26 10.75 12.33
N GLY A 320 1.24 10.04 11.77
CA GLY A 320 1.17 9.45 10.44
C GLY A 320 0.46 8.09 10.38
N SER A 321 -0.17 7.65 11.48
CA SER A 321 -0.95 6.39 11.59
C SER A 321 -0.21 5.15 11.06
N CYS A 322 1.10 5.07 11.30
CA CYS A 322 1.93 3.96 10.84
C CYS A 322 1.88 2.72 11.75
N ALA A 323 1.35 2.88 12.98
CA ALA A 323 1.22 1.85 14.01
C ALA A 323 2.55 1.25 14.52
N THR A 324 3.70 1.88 14.31
CA THR A 324 4.99 1.39 14.83
C THR A 324 4.97 1.31 16.36
N CYS A 325 4.36 2.29 17.04
CA CYS A 325 4.21 2.30 18.50
C CYS A 325 3.38 1.11 19.01
N SER A 326 2.30 0.73 18.32
CA SER A 326 1.49 -0.44 18.69
C SER A 326 2.25 -1.74 18.53
N MET A 327 3.06 -1.87 17.47
CA MET A 327 3.86 -3.07 17.22
C MET A 327 4.95 -3.31 18.25
N ILE A 328 5.51 -2.24 18.84
CA ILE A 328 6.65 -2.35 19.76
C ILE A 328 6.23 -2.33 21.22
N CYS A 329 4.97 -2.08 21.52
CA CYS A 329 4.48 -2.03 22.89
C CYS A 329 4.43 -3.42 23.52
N PRO A 330 5.23 -3.71 24.56
CA PRO A 330 5.26 -5.04 25.17
C PRO A 330 3.98 -5.37 25.95
N ALA A 331 3.25 -4.33 26.39
CA ALA A 331 2.01 -4.47 27.16
C ALA A 331 0.77 -4.34 26.28
N ALA A 332 0.90 -4.16 24.95
CA ALA A 332 -0.18 -3.86 24.03
C ALA A 332 -1.05 -2.66 24.47
N ALA A 333 -0.51 -1.76 25.29
CA ALA A 333 -1.22 -0.63 25.91
C ALA A 333 -1.46 0.55 24.95
N ILE A 334 -0.99 0.49 23.73
CA ILE A 334 -1.15 1.56 22.73
C ILE A 334 -1.64 0.97 21.41
N TRP A 335 -2.73 1.53 20.88
CA TRP A 335 -3.33 1.07 19.63
C TRP A 335 -3.92 2.23 18.82
N LEU A 336 -4.33 1.95 17.58
CA LEU A 336 -5.03 2.87 16.71
C LEU A 336 -6.50 2.48 16.61
N GLU A 337 -7.38 3.44 16.88
CA GLU A 337 -8.79 3.32 16.57
C GLU A 337 -9.13 4.07 15.29
N ARG A 338 -10.06 3.51 14.52
CA ARG A 338 -10.57 4.18 13.33
C ARG A 338 -11.39 5.40 13.72
N ARG A 339 -11.14 6.53 13.05
CA ARG A 339 -11.97 7.73 13.19
C ARG A 339 -12.98 7.75 12.06
N GLU A 340 -14.25 7.97 12.38
CA GLU A 340 -15.26 8.21 11.37
C GLU A 340 -14.94 9.50 10.58
N VAL A 341 -14.98 9.40 9.24
CA VAL A 341 -14.81 10.55 8.37
C VAL A 341 -16.14 11.28 8.28
N ALA A 342 -16.17 12.52 8.74
CA ALA A 342 -17.35 13.37 8.73
C ALA A 342 -17.77 13.78 7.29
#